data_ee448bf2fe6169d3cc700ea810b104b0
#
_entry.id   ee448bf2fe6169d3cc700ea810b104b0
#
_cell.length_a   1.000
_cell.length_b   1.000
_cell.length_c   1.000
_cell.angle_alpha   90.00
_cell.angle_beta   90.00
_cell.angle_gamma   90.00
#
_symmetry.space_group_name_H-M   'P 1'
#
loop_
_entity.id
_entity.type
_entity.pdbx_description
1 polymer ?
#
loop_
_entity_poly.entity_id
_entity_poly.type
_entity_poly.pdbx_seq_one_letter_code
_entity_poly.pdbx_strand_id
1 'polypeptide(L)'
;MTNNLPSDSNRTDFTVDKAAQMVYITREFDAGLSLVWDAYTKPAILDQWWAPKPWASKTKSMNFEVGGRRFYAMVSPEGQERWSIQKYTSISPKTNFKYFNAFADKDENPELPGSDWDFNFSEQNGKTKVSISIYNESLDRLEKLLEGFKVGFVMQMQNLDELLATLSHQNQPGKG
;
A
#
# COMPACT_ATOMS: atom_id res chain seq x y z
N MET A 1 -15.93 -22.71 18.16
CA MET A 1 -15.85 -21.31 18.40
C MET A 1 -15.58 -20.52 17.12
N THR A 2 -16.36 -19.58 16.92
CA THR A 2 -16.21 -18.78 15.71
C THR A 2 -15.12 -17.76 15.86
N ASN A 3 -14.33 -17.69 14.86
CA ASN A 3 -13.36 -16.63 14.75
C ASN A 3 -14.08 -15.36 14.31
N ASN A 4 -14.09 -14.36 15.16
CA ASN A 4 -14.77 -13.11 14.85
C ASN A 4 -13.92 -12.13 14.10
N LEU A 5 -12.73 -12.55 13.68
CA LEU A 5 -11.88 -11.68 12.88
C LEU A 5 -12.50 -11.47 11.51
N PRO A 6 -12.38 -10.27 10.95
CA PRO A 6 -12.81 -10.05 9.55
C PRO A 6 -12.07 -11.01 8.63
N SER A 7 -12.71 -11.38 7.54
CA SER A 7 -12.10 -12.27 6.56
C SER A 7 -10.78 -11.69 6.05
N ASP A 8 -10.67 -10.37 5.99
CA ASP A 8 -9.44 -9.72 5.56
C ASP A 8 -8.27 -10.01 6.47
N SER A 9 -8.50 -10.04 7.79
CA SER A 9 -7.43 -10.36 8.74
C SER A 9 -6.89 -11.77 8.53
N ASN A 10 -7.77 -12.70 8.15
CA ASN A 10 -7.36 -14.07 7.89
C ASN A 10 -6.62 -14.22 6.57
N ARG A 11 -6.78 -13.27 5.66
CA ARG A 11 -6.15 -13.30 4.34
C ARG A 11 -4.86 -12.50 4.28
N THR A 12 -4.52 -11.82 5.35
CA THR A 12 -3.32 -10.99 5.43
C THR A 12 -2.34 -11.61 6.42
N ASP A 13 -1.18 -12.00 5.92
CA ASP A 13 -0.08 -12.45 6.77
C ASP A 13 0.81 -11.27 7.06
N PHE A 14 1.11 -11.05 8.33
CA PHE A 14 1.90 -9.93 8.79
C PHE A 14 2.95 -10.44 9.77
N THR A 15 4.22 -10.37 9.39
CA THR A 15 5.33 -10.87 10.21
C THR A 15 6.36 -9.77 10.40
N VAL A 16 7.00 -9.76 11.56
CA VAL A 16 8.03 -8.77 11.88
C VAL A 16 9.29 -9.48 12.31
N ASP A 17 10.41 -9.08 11.71
CA ASP A 17 11.75 -9.53 12.13
C ASP A 17 12.49 -8.30 12.65
N LYS A 18 12.45 -8.10 13.96
CA LYS A 18 13.06 -6.91 14.57
C LYS A 18 14.56 -6.86 14.40
N ALA A 19 15.21 -8.02 14.48
CA ALA A 19 16.67 -8.06 14.33
C ALA A 19 17.10 -7.60 12.93
N ALA A 20 16.32 -7.94 11.92
CA ALA A 20 16.60 -7.52 10.55
C ALA A 20 15.95 -6.16 10.21
N GLN A 21 15.15 -5.60 11.11
CA GLN A 21 14.39 -4.37 10.89
C GLN A 21 13.42 -4.50 9.71
N MET A 22 12.85 -5.71 9.53
CA MET A 22 11.99 -6.02 8.41
C MET A 22 10.56 -6.28 8.83
N VAL A 23 9.63 -5.88 7.97
CA VAL A 23 8.22 -6.26 8.06
C VAL A 23 7.89 -6.97 6.75
N TYR A 24 7.20 -8.11 6.86
CA TYR A 24 6.77 -8.88 5.69
C TYR A 24 5.26 -8.99 5.71
N ILE A 25 4.64 -8.65 4.59
CA ILE A 25 3.18 -8.70 4.45
C ILE A 25 2.84 -9.44 3.18
N THR A 26 1.89 -10.35 3.27
CA THR A 26 1.39 -11.07 2.12
C THR A 26 -0.13 -10.99 2.13
N ARG A 27 -0.71 -10.65 0.99
CA ARG A 27 -2.16 -10.53 0.84
C ARG A 27 -2.57 -11.07 -0.51
N GLU A 28 -3.65 -11.86 -0.50
CA GLU A 28 -4.25 -12.37 -1.74
C GLU A 28 -5.55 -11.61 -2.01
N PHE A 29 -5.77 -11.27 -3.27
CA PHE A 29 -6.97 -10.54 -3.72
C PHE A 29 -7.72 -11.35 -4.76
N ASP A 30 -9.04 -11.29 -4.71
CA ASP A 30 -9.92 -11.92 -5.71
C ASP A 30 -10.08 -11.01 -6.92
N ALA A 31 -8.97 -10.72 -7.58
CA ALA A 31 -8.92 -9.84 -8.74
C ALA A 31 -7.71 -10.19 -9.59
N GLY A 32 -7.80 -9.93 -10.88
CA GLY A 32 -6.71 -10.21 -11.80
C GLY A 32 -5.52 -9.28 -11.62
N LEU A 33 -4.38 -9.73 -12.10
CA LEU A 33 -3.10 -9.04 -11.92
C LEU A 33 -3.12 -7.62 -12.49
N SER A 34 -3.67 -7.43 -13.68
CA SER A 34 -3.68 -6.10 -14.29
C SER A 34 -4.42 -5.08 -13.44
N LEU A 35 -5.55 -5.48 -12.88
CA LEU A 35 -6.35 -4.59 -12.05
C LEU A 35 -5.64 -4.28 -10.73
N VAL A 36 -5.06 -5.30 -10.10
CA VAL A 36 -4.33 -5.10 -8.84
C VAL A 36 -3.09 -4.23 -9.07
N TRP A 37 -2.37 -4.47 -10.14
CA TRP A 37 -1.23 -3.64 -10.52
C TRP A 37 -1.65 -2.17 -10.70
N ASP A 38 -2.74 -1.94 -11.42
CA ASP A 38 -3.25 -0.57 -11.63
C ASP A 38 -3.62 0.08 -10.31
N ALA A 39 -4.18 -0.68 -9.38
CA ALA A 39 -4.57 -0.14 -8.08
C ALA A 39 -3.37 0.36 -7.27
N TYR A 40 -2.19 -0.22 -7.49
CA TYR A 40 -0.97 0.18 -6.79
C TYR A 40 -0.17 1.24 -7.55
N THR A 41 -0.47 1.50 -8.81
CA THR A 41 0.40 2.32 -9.66
C THR A 41 -0.28 3.52 -10.30
N LYS A 42 -1.60 3.62 -10.22
CA LYS A 42 -2.33 4.77 -10.79
C LYS A 42 -2.87 5.65 -9.67
N PRO A 43 -2.53 6.95 -9.67
CA PRO A 43 -2.90 7.82 -8.56
C PRO A 43 -4.40 7.92 -8.33
N ALA A 44 -5.20 7.93 -9.39
CA ALA A 44 -6.65 8.02 -9.24
C ALA A 44 -7.22 6.83 -8.48
N ILE A 45 -6.62 5.65 -8.63
CA ILE A 45 -7.06 4.46 -7.91
C ILE A 45 -6.42 4.43 -6.51
N LEU A 46 -5.13 4.70 -6.42
CA LEU A 46 -4.42 4.74 -5.13
C LEU A 46 -5.12 5.63 -4.12
N ASP A 47 -5.58 6.80 -4.54
CA ASP A 47 -6.19 7.75 -3.62
C ASP A 47 -7.53 7.27 -3.07
N GLN A 48 -8.10 6.24 -3.64
CA GLN A 48 -9.38 5.71 -3.17
C GLN A 48 -9.22 4.69 -2.04
N TRP A 49 -8.02 4.14 -1.82
CA TRP A 49 -7.87 3.09 -0.81
C TRP A 49 -6.64 3.24 0.09
N TRP A 50 -5.68 4.08 -0.28
CA TRP A 50 -4.38 4.12 0.41
C TRP A 50 -4.47 4.57 1.86
N ALA A 51 -5.33 5.53 2.17
CA ALA A 51 -5.42 6.04 3.54
C ALA A 51 -6.43 5.25 4.36
N PRO A 52 -6.09 4.92 5.63
CA PRO A 52 -7.09 4.30 6.53
C PRO A 52 -8.17 5.32 6.86
N LYS A 53 -9.43 4.89 6.73
CA LYS A 53 -10.55 5.77 7.05
C LYS A 53 -10.50 6.20 8.52
N PRO A 54 -10.89 7.41 8.87
CA PRO A 54 -11.55 8.43 8.03
C PRO A 54 -10.61 9.35 7.28
N TRP A 55 -9.31 9.06 7.24
CA TRP A 55 -8.35 9.83 6.46
C TRP A 55 -8.54 9.55 4.98
N ALA A 56 -8.17 10.53 4.15
CA ALA A 56 -8.21 10.38 2.69
C ALA A 56 -6.81 10.61 2.11
N SER A 57 -6.50 9.88 1.05
CA SER A 57 -5.24 10.04 0.35
C SER A 57 -5.43 11.01 -0.81
N LYS A 58 -4.53 11.98 -0.92
CA LYS A 58 -4.54 12.96 -2.02
C LYS A 58 -3.15 13.05 -2.63
N THR A 59 -2.99 12.50 -3.81
CA THR A 59 -1.73 12.56 -4.53
C THR A 59 -1.61 13.92 -5.20
N LYS A 60 -0.53 14.64 -4.87
CA LYS A 60 -0.23 15.92 -5.50
C LYS A 60 0.49 15.72 -6.82
N SER A 61 1.43 14.79 -6.86
CA SER A 61 2.15 14.47 -8.10
C SER A 61 2.61 13.02 -8.05
N MET A 62 2.65 12.39 -9.21
CA MET A 62 3.14 11.02 -9.32
C MET A 62 3.73 10.79 -10.68
N ASN A 63 4.94 10.28 -10.70
CA ASN A 63 5.62 9.86 -11.91
C ASN A 63 6.11 8.43 -11.69
N PHE A 64 5.36 7.47 -12.21
CA PHE A 64 5.65 6.06 -11.98
C PHE A 64 6.69 5.56 -12.97
N GLU A 65 7.95 5.92 -12.70
CA GLU A 65 9.11 5.44 -13.44
C GLU A 65 10.31 5.44 -12.51
N VAL A 66 11.34 4.69 -12.86
CA VAL A 66 12.57 4.66 -12.07
C VAL A 66 13.15 6.08 -12.01
N GLY A 67 13.43 6.56 -10.81
CA GLY A 67 13.85 7.93 -10.58
C GLY A 67 12.72 8.91 -10.37
N GLY A 68 11.48 8.50 -10.65
CA GLY A 68 10.30 9.31 -10.37
C GLY A 68 9.83 9.14 -8.94
N ARG A 69 8.74 9.83 -8.59
CA ARG A 69 8.23 9.76 -7.22
C ARG A 69 6.73 10.03 -7.16
N ARG A 70 6.13 9.58 -6.08
CA ARG A 70 4.78 9.95 -5.69
C ARG A 70 4.88 10.85 -4.47
N PHE A 71 4.28 12.02 -4.54
CA PHE A 71 4.19 12.94 -3.41
C PHE A 71 2.72 13.12 -3.06
N TYR A 72 2.34 12.81 -1.84
CA TYR A 72 0.94 12.79 -1.47
C TYR A 72 0.74 13.17 -0.01
N ALA A 73 -0.48 13.51 0.33
CA ALA A 73 -0.87 13.78 1.70
C ALA A 73 -2.00 12.85 2.12
N MET A 74 -1.97 12.42 3.37
CA MET A 74 -3.15 11.88 4.01
C MET A 74 -3.81 13.02 4.74
N VAL A 75 -5.11 13.19 4.50
CA VAL A 75 -5.87 14.34 5.01
C VAL A 75 -6.97 13.84 5.93
N SER A 76 -7.01 14.39 7.14
CA SER A 76 -8.04 14.04 8.12
C SER A 76 -9.33 14.77 7.82
N PRO A 77 -10.46 14.34 8.43
CA PRO A 77 -11.72 15.07 8.28
C PRO A 77 -11.64 16.54 8.72
N GLU A 78 -10.72 16.85 9.65
CA GLU A 78 -10.51 18.22 10.13
C GLU A 78 -9.58 19.04 9.24
N GLY A 79 -9.03 18.43 8.20
CA GLY A 79 -8.13 19.10 7.27
C GLY A 79 -6.65 19.03 7.63
N GLN A 80 -6.29 18.22 8.61
CA GLN A 80 -4.87 18.00 8.92
C GLN A 80 -4.21 17.23 7.78
N GLU A 81 -3.01 17.65 7.39
CA GLU A 81 -2.28 17.02 6.30
C GLU A 81 -1.03 16.35 6.80
N ARG A 82 -0.83 15.11 6.36
CA ARG A 82 0.38 14.36 6.64
C ARG A 82 1.02 13.99 5.32
N TRP A 83 2.11 14.65 4.98
CA TRP A 83 2.77 14.45 3.69
C TRP A 83 3.72 13.27 3.72
N SER A 84 3.86 12.61 2.59
CA SER A 84 4.79 11.49 2.39
C SER A 84 5.30 11.50 0.97
N ILE A 85 6.51 10.92 0.80
CA ILE A 85 7.13 10.81 -0.50
C ILE A 85 7.60 9.37 -0.71
N GLN A 86 7.38 8.85 -1.93
CA GLN A 86 7.79 7.52 -2.34
C GLN A 86 8.62 7.66 -3.61
N LYS A 87 9.91 7.34 -3.51
CA LYS A 87 10.83 7.47 -4.65
C LYS A 87 11.05 6.11 -5.26
N TYR A 88 10.68 5.95 -6.53
CA TYR A 88 10.75 4.65 -7.22
C TYR A 88 12.18 4.34 -7.60
N THR A 89 12.66 3.18 -7.18
CA THR A 89 14.03 2.74 -7.43
C THR A 89 14.12 1.58 -8.41
N SER A 90 13.01 0.83 -8.59
CA SER A 90 12.99 -0.30 -9.51
C SER A 90 11.56 -0.57 -9.94
N ILE A 91 11.35 -0.88 -11.21
CA ILE A 91 10.03 -1.22 -11.74
C ILE A 91 10.16 -2.30 -12.80
N SER A 92 9.46 -3.42 -12.58
CA SER A 92 9.28 -4.48 -13.57
C SER A 92 7.79 -4.65 -13.76
N PRO A 93 7.20 -4.18 -14.89
CA PRO A 93 5.76 -4.09 -15.02
C PRO A 93 5.03 -5.37 -14.67
N LYS A 94 4.00 -5.24 -13.86
CA LYS A 94 3.12 -6.31 -13.39
C LYS A 94 3.80 -7.42 -12.59
N THR A 95 5.06 -7.20 -12.21
CA THR A 95 5.83 -8.20 -11.46
C THR A 95 6.36 -7.66 -10.15
N ASN A 96 7.00 -6.49 -10.20
CA ASN A 96 7.68 -5.95 -9.02
C ASN A 96 7.89 -4.45 -9.16
N PHE A 97 7.79 -3.73 -8.03
CA PHE A 97 8.38 -2.40 -7.95
C PHE A 97 8.91 -2.15 -6.55
N LYS A 98 9.85 -1.24 -6.46
CA LYS A 98 10.46 -0.86 -5.19
C LYS A 98 10.49 0.66 -5.07
N TYR A 99 10.32 1.13 -3.84
CA TYR A 99 10.52 2.54 -3.58
C TYR A 99 11.08 2.79 -2.19
N PHE A 100 11.69 3.95 -2.01
CA PHE A 100 12.03 4.49 -0.72
C PHE A 100 10.88 5.35 -0.24
N ASN A 101 10.43 5.14 0.98
CA ASN A 101 9.29 5.82 1.56
C ASN A 101 9.70 6.60 2.80
N ALA A 102 9.24 7.83 2.91
CA ALA A 102 9.47 8.65 4.11
C ALA A 102 8.32 9.63 4.27
N PHE A 103 8.07 10.03 5.51
CA PHE A 103 7.26 11.23 5.71
C PHE A 103 8.02 12.41 5.12
N ALA A 104 7.32 13.47 4.77
CA ALA A 104 7.93 14.64 4.15
C ALA A 104 7.24 15.90 4.63
N ASP A 105 7.91 17.03 4.41
CA ASP A 105 7.23 18.31 4.59
C ASP A 105 6.50 18.66 3.28
N LYS A 106 5.77 19.76 3.29
CA LYS A 106 4.98 20.16 2.12
C LYS A 106 5.83 20.57 0.93
N ASP A 107 7.13 20.77 1.12
CA ASP A 107 8.08 21.14 0.07
C ASP A 107 8.87 19.93 -0.44
N GLU A 108 8.39 18.72 -0.14
CA GLU A 108 8.96 17.45 -0.61
C GLU A 108 10.30 17.09 0.00
N ASN A 109 10.63 17.65 1.16
CA ASN A 109 11.85 17.26 1.87
C ASN A 109 11.55 16.05 2.76
N PRO A 110 12.21 14.91 2.53
CA PRO A 110 11.94 13.72 3.33
C PRO A 110 12.44 13.89 4.77
N GLU A 111 11.65 13.38 5.69
CA GLU A 111 12.01 13.31 7.11
C GLU A 111 12.58 11.93 7.38
N LEU A 112 13.89 11.87 7.60
CA LEU A 112 14.56 10.60 7.87
C LEU A 112 14.47 10.24 9.35
N PRO A 113 14.51 8.96 9.71
CA PRO A 113 14.73 7.78 8.84
C PRO A 113 13.49 7.38 8.07
N GLY A 114 13.72 6.70 6.94
CA GLY A 114 12.64 6.19 6.11
C GLY A 114 12.63 4.67 6.04
N SER A 115 12.01 4.15 4.99
CA SER A 115 11.90 2.71 4.79
C SER A 115 11.96 2.36 3.30
N ASP A 116 12.50 1.17 3.02
CA ASP A 116 12.58 0.65 1.66
C ASP A 116 11.50 -0.41 1.48
N TRP A 117 10.66 -0.24 0.48
CA TRP A 117 9.54 -1.11 0.20
C TRP A 117 9.76 -1.87 -1.09
N ASP A 118 9.44 -3.15 -1.06
CA ASP A 118 9.58 -4.06 -2.19
C ASP A 118 8.25 -4.79 -2.38
N PHE A 119 7.59 -4.56 -3.52
CA PHE A 119 6.29 -5.15 -3.85
C PHE A 119 6.44 -6.19 -4.94
N ASN A 120 5.97 -7.40 -4.67
CA ASN A 120 5.99 -8.49 -5.64
C ASN A 120 4.57 -8.97 -5.91
N PHE A 121 4.26 -9.15 -7.19
CA PHE A 121 2.93 -9.49 -7.67
C PHE A 121 2.98 -10.83 -8.42
N SER A 122 2.02 -11.70 -8.14
CA SER A 122 1.86 -12.93 -8.91
C SER A 122 0.38 -13.27 -9.01
N GLU A 123 0.01 -13.94 -10.10
CA GLU A 123 -1.38 -14.30 -10.34
C GLU A 123 -1.50 -15.81 -10.50
N GLN A 124 -2.56 -16.37 -9.91
CA GLN A 124 -2.87 -17.78 -10.02
C GLN A 124 -4.38 -17.95 -9.93
N ASN A 125 -4.98 -18.58 -10.94
CA ASN A 125 -6.41 -18.87 -10.96
C ASN A 125 -7.28 -17.63 -10.80
N GLY A 126 -6.87 -16.53 -11.42
CA GLY A 126 -7.64 -15.27 -11.37
C GLY A 126 -7.48 -14.50 -10.08
N LYS A 127 -6.63 -14.96 -9.18
CA LYS A 127 -6.36 -14.27 -7.93
C LYS A 127 -4.93 -13.74 -7.95
N THR A 128 -4.73 -12.59 -7.34
CA THR A 128 -3.41 -11.95 -7.30
C THR A 128 -2.88 -11.94 -5.88
N LYS A 129 -1.64 -12.38 -5.74
CA LYS A 129 -0.92 -12.33 -4.48
C LYS A 129 0.06 -11.18 -4.51
N VAL A 130 0.01 -10.34 -3.49
CA VAL A 130 0.95 -9.24 -3.32
C VAL A 130 1.79 -9.54 -2.08
N SER A 131 3.10 -9.59 -2.26
CA SER A 131 4.07 -9.80 -1.17
C SER A 131 4.87 -8.54 -1.00
N ILE A 132 4.91 -8.00 0.21
CA ILE A 132 5.56 -6.73 0.50
C ILE A 132 6.62 -6.96 1.56
N SER A 133 7.83 -6.48 1.29
CA SER A 133 8.92 -6.49 2.26
C SER A 133 9.29 -5.05 2.55
N ILE A 134 9.38 -4.69 3.82
CA ILE A 134 9.67 -3.31 4.24
C ILE A 134 10.87 -3.33 5.17
N TYR A 135 11.96 -2.69 4.73
CA TYR A 135 13.12 -2.49 5.58
C TYR A 135 13.04 -1.10 6.21
N ASN A 136 13.16 -1.04 7.53
CA ASN A 136 13.12 0.21 8.28
C ASN A 136 14.52 0.61 8.69
N GLU A 137 14.88 1.85 8.38
CA GLU A 137 16.22 2.35 8.68
C GLU A 137 16.46 2.50 10.18
N SER A 138 15.40 2.52 10.99
CA SER A 138 15.51 2.68 12.44
C SER A 138 14.65 1.63 13.15
N LEU A 139 15.29 0.81 13.99
CA LEU A 139 14.57 -0.15 14.80
C LEU A 139 13.65 0.55 15.81
N ASP A 140 14.12 1.62 16.41
CA ASP A 140 13.35 2.39 17.37
C ASP A 140 12.05 2.91 16.74
N ARG A 141 12.15 3.46 15.54
CA ARG A 141 10.99 3.95 14.82
C ARG A 141 10.04 2.81 14.46
N LEU A 142 10.58 1.68 14.02
CA LEU A 142 9.77 0.51 13.71
C LEU A 142 8.95 0.10 14.91
N GLU A 143 9.58 -0.02 16.07
CA GLU A 143 8.91 -0.44 17.28
C GLU A 143 7.81 0.54 17.70
N LYS A 144 8.08 1.84 17.57
CA LYS A 144 7.10 2.87 17.94
C LYS A 144 5.88 2.89 17.03
N LEU A 145 6.07 2.56 15.76
CA LEU A 145 5.00 2.66 14.77
C LEU A 145 4.24 1.34 14.56
N LEU A 146 4.77 0.25 15.08
CA LEU A 146 4.35 -1.08 14.66
C LEU A 146 2.86 -1.35 14.85
N GLU A 147 2.31 -1.06 16.02
CA GLU A 147 0.90 -1.35 16.29
C GLU A 147 -0.04 -0.54 15.42
N GLY A 148 0.18 0.77 15.38
CA GLY A 148 -0.61 1.64 14.55
C GLY A 148 -0.47 1.29 13.08
N PHE A 149 0.73 0.95 12.66
CA PHE A 149 0.98 0.56 11.28
C PHE A 149 0.19 -0.69 10.90
N LYS A 150 0.20 -1.71 11.76
CA LYS A 150 -0.50 -2.96 11.47
C LYS A 150 -2.01 -2.72 11.33
N VAL A 151 -2.60 -1.98 12.27
CA VAL A 151 -4.03 -1.68 12.23
C VAL A 151 -4.37 -0.87 10.97
N GLY A 152 -3.61 0.17 10.69
CA GLY A 152 -3.84 0.99 9.50
C GLY A 152 -3.67 0.20 8.22
N PHE A 153 -2.69 -0.70 8.18
CA PHE A 153 -2.45 -1.50 6.98
C PHE A 153 -3.60 -2.48 6.71
N VAL A 154 -4.12 -3.12 7.76
CA VAL A 154 -5.27 -4.02 7.57
C VAL A 154 -6.46 -3.23 7.04
N MET A 155 -6.69 -2.02 7.54
CA MET A 155 -7.76 -1.17 7.04
C MET A 155 -7.55 -0.80 5.57
N GLN A 156 -6.32 -0.51 5.18
CA GLN A 156 -6.00 -0.24 3.77
C GLN A 156 -6.33 -1.45 2.90
N MET A 157 -6.00 -2.65 3.37
CA MET A 157 -6.27 -3.86 2.61
C MET A 157 -7.77 -4.10 2.46
N GLN A 158 -8.55 -3.81 3.50
CA GLN A 158 -10.00 -3.90 3.41
C GLN A 158 -10.56 -2.90 2.40
N ASN A 159 -10.06 -1.66 2.44
CA ASN A 159 -10.46 -0.63 1.48
C ASN A 159 -10.18 -1.09 0.05
N LEU A 160 -8.99 -1.64 -0.16
CA LEU A 160 -8.58 -2.10 -1.48
C LEU A 160 -9.45 -3.27 -1.95
N ASP A 161 -9.71 -4.21 -1.06
CA ASP A 161 -10.53 -5.38 -1.41
C ASP A 161 -11.93 -4.95 -1.88
N GLU A 162 -12.55 -4.03 -1.16
CA GLU A 162 -13.86 -3.49 -1.51
C GLU A 162 -13.81 -2.75 -2.85
N LEU A 163 -12.77 -1.96 -3.05
CA LEU A 163 -12.62 -1.22 -4.29
C LEU A 163 -12.39 -2.14 -5.48
N LEU A 164 -11.57 -3.17 -5.31
CA LEU A 164 -11.31 -4.13 -6.37
C LEU A 164 -12.59 -4.86 -6.78
N ALA A 165 -13.44 -5.19 -5.84
CA ALA A 165 -14.73 -5.82 -6.16
C ALA A 165 -15.58 -4.89 -7.02
N THR A 166 -15.60 -3.61 -6.70
CA THR A 166 -16.34 -2.61 -7.48
C THR A 166 -15.75 -2.45 -8.88
N LEU A 167 -14.42 -2.32 -8.98
CA LEU A 167 -13.75 -2.11 -10.26
C LEU A 167 -13.83 -3.35 -11.15
N SER A 168 -13.69 -4.53 -10.57
CA SER A 168 -13.86 -5.78 -11.31
C SER A 168 -15.24 -5.89 -11.93
N HIS A 169 -16.24 -5.51 -11.16
CA HIS A 169 -17.63 -5.56 -11.63
C HIS A 169 -17.85 -4.59 -12.78
N GLN A 170 -17.29 -3.38 -12.66
CA GLN A 170 -17.42 -2.36 -13.70
C GLN A 170 -16.71 -2.75 -14.99
N ASN A 171 -15.63 -3.52 -14.88
CA ASN A 171 -14.79 -3.86 -16.02
C ASN A 171 -15.14 -5.19 -16.66
N GLN A 172 -16.20 -5.84 -16.23
CA GLN A 172 -16.59 -7.12 -16.83
C GLN A 172 -17.25 -6.88 -18.19
N PRO A 173 -16.65 -7.38 -19.27
CA PRO A 173 -17.26 -7.23 -20.58
C PRO A 173 -18.52 -8.08 -20.68
N GLY A 174 -19.47 -7.65 -21.50
CA GLY A 174 -20.69 -8.40 -21.70
C GLY A 174 -21.71 -8.22 -20.60
N LYS A 175 -21.45 -7.36 -19.66
CA LYS A 175 -22.42 -7.05 -18.62
C LYS A 175 -23.42 -5.99 -19.04
N GLY A 176 -23.25 -5.52 -20.21
CA GLY A 176 -24.17 -4.53 -20.74
C GLY A 176 -25.57 -5.07 -20.92
#